data_514a136ab80c27e7443a1ec2323b70b5
#
_entry.id   514a136ab80c27e7443a1ec2323b70b5
#
_cell.length_a   1.000
_cell.length_b   1.000
_cell.length_c   1.000
_cell.angle_alpha   90.00
_cell.angle_beta   90.00
_cell.angle_gamma   90.00
#
_symmetry.space_group_name_H-M   'P 1'
#
loop_
_entity.id
_entity.type
_entity.pdbx_description
1 polymer ?
#
loop_
_entity_poly.entity_id
_entity_poly.type
_entity_poly.pdbx_seq_one_letter_code
_entity_poly.pdbx_strand_id
1 'polypeptide(L)'
;MAGNSCAAASEQPLSQEMTSGATWNMCWSVDPALGMILSDISFTPPGADPIPVVTQMSLAQLEVPYDDGQRNTSDITTAGFGGPNMHSLTETECVGQLHSAAIPNIGDGSKYGTSPERPVLCSDVVDAGLSYRSAEAGDLLAKRKNDWQLSTVSKVGWYEYINQVTFGADGSIRPSLGATGDLSPANYSDEQHGSAVGEGDSDHASSHSHNAVWKIDWALGGEAGQVAQQFDAKDTGKKGPQSPIIEGTYTDITAPATARWTDRRWWKVMAPGTLNADGHPISYQIELGKTDSFTFGDDEDHHEGDIGYDVAFTNVDECQIFATYNSGDCGRGVVDFVAKQESQQLDDVVSWVAVGYHHVPRDEEQSPMEVHWQGFTLLPRDLTATRIDPPEERKDLNGRPENWGGEPVPESP
;
A
#
# COMPACT_ATOMS: atom_id res chain seq x y z
N MET A 1 -16.11 25.11 4.61
CA MET A 1 -15.17 23.99 4.77
C MET A 1 -15.03 23.73 6.26
N ALA A 2 -15.62 22.65 6.77
CA ALA A 2 -15.36 22.20 8.13
C ALA A 2 -13.91 21.69 8.11
N GLY A 3 -13.01 22.38 8.80
CA GLY A 3 -11.62 21.94 8.90
C GLY A 3 -11.59 20.58 9.61
N ASN A 4 -10.95 19.60 9.01
CA ASN A 4 -10.64 18.32 9.65
C ASN A 4 -9.86 18.63 10.92
N SER A 5 -10.43 18.40 12.09
CA SER A 5 -9.69 18.51 13.36
C SER A 5 -9.15 17.13 13.69
N CYS A 6 -7.84 16.97 13.61
CA CYS A 6 -7.19 15.73 14.03
C CYS A 6 -7.37 15.48 15.53
N ALA A 7 -7.47 14.22 15.92
CA ALA A 7 -7.78 13.83 17.29
C ALA A 7 -6.60 14.08 18.23
N ALA A 8 -5.37 13.80 17.80
CA ALA A 8 -4.18 14.00 18.59
C ALA A 8 -3.50 15.35 18.29
N ALA A 9 -2.94 15.99 19.29
CA ALA A 9 -2.24 17.28 19.16
C ALA A 9 -0.96 17.19 18.31
N SER A 10 -0.42 15.98 18.12
CA SER A 10 0.75 15.70 17.26
C SER A 10 0.39 15.50 15.80
N GLU A 11 -0.89 15.35 15.48
CA GLU A 11 -1.38 15.16 14.14
C GLU A 11 -1.68 16.48 13.45
N GLN A 12 -1.47 16.54 12.15
CA GLN A 12 -1.74 17.71 11.34
C GLN A 12 -2.72 17.34 10.20
N PRO A 13 -3.73 18.18 9.92
CA PRO A 13 -4.70 17.91 8.87
C PRO A 13 -4.12 18.15 7.49
N LEU A 14 -4.47 17.29 6.56
CA LEU A 14 -4.23 17.41 5.12
C LEU A 14 -5.53 17.31 4.34
N SER A 15 -5.66 18.08 3.29
CA SER A 15 -6.84 18.06 2.40
C SER A 15 -6.42 18.41 0.98
N GLN A 16 -6.91 17.64 0.00
CA GLN A 16 -6.66 17.88 -1.42
C GLN A 16 -7.91 17.66 -2.26
N GLU A 17 -8.34 18.70 -2.95
CA GLU A 17 -9.35 18.59 -4.00
C GLU A 17 -8.70 18.12 -5.31
N MET A 18 -9.28 17.10 -5.92
CA MET A 18 -8.82 16.45 -7.12
C MET A 18 -9.49 17.04 -8.38
N THR A 19 -8.89 16.84 -9.56
CA THR A 19 -9.47 17.30 -10.84
C THR A 19 -10.83 16.68 -11.16
N SER A 20 -11.19 15.60 -10.51
CA SER A 20 -12.51 14.98 -10.58
C SER A 20 -13.58 15.73 -9.77
N GLY A 21 -13.18 16.70 -8.93
CA GLY A 21 -14.04 17.35 -7.93
C GLY A 21 -14.21 16.54 -6.64
N ALA A 22 -13.61 15.36 -6.55
CA ALA A 22 -13.52 14.60 -5.30
C ALA A 22 -12.49 15.24 -4.36
N THR A 23 -12.60 14.98 -3.07
CA THR A 23 -11.65 15.48 -2.07
C THR A 23 -11.16 14.35 -1.17
N TRP A 24 -9.86 14.29 -0.96
CA TRP A 24 -9.24 13.50 0.08
C TRP A 24 -9.01 14.36 1.32
N ASN A 25 -9.34 13.81 2.49
CA ASN A 25 -9.02 14.41 3.79
C ASN A 25 -8.39 13.36 4.69
N MET A 26 -7.42 13.77 5.49
CA MET A 26 -6.75 12.90 6.44
C MET A 26 -5.99 13.71 7.49
N CYS A 27 -5.46 13.02 8.48
CA CYS A 27 -4.46 13.51 9.40
C CYS A 27 -3.13 12.81 9.14
N TRP A 28 -2.02 13.47 9.43
CA TRP A 28 -0.70 12.86 9.37
C TRP A 28 0.11 13.18 10.61
N SER A 29 0.98 12.27 10.96
CA SER A 29 1.96 12.43 12.04
C SER A 29 3.21 11.62 11.73
N VAL A 30 4.21 11.72 12.58
CA VAL A 30 5.45 10.97 12.50
C VAL A 30 5.70 10.18 13.78
N ASP A 31 5.88 8.88 13.62
CA ASP A 31 6.36 7.98 14.67
C ASP A 31 7.87 7.72 14.51
N PRO A 32 8.67 7.64 15.59
CA PRO A 32 10.11 7.41 15.50
C PRO A 32 10.50 6.09 14.80
N ALA A 33 9.71 5.05 14.94
CA ALA A 33 9.96 3.76 14.30
C ALA A 33 9.32 3.67 12.92
N LEU A 34 8.01 3.90 12.84
CA LEU A 34 7.22 3.70 11.60
C LEU A 34 7.45 4.79 10.55
N GLY A 35 7.91 5.97 10.95
CA GLY A 35 7.99 7.14 10.08
C GLY A 35 6.63 7.80 9.87
N MET A 36 6.19 7.97 8.63
CA MET A 36 4.91 8.58 8.30
C MET A 36 3.73 7.70 8.70
N ILE A 37 2.81 8.28 9.46
CA ILE A 37 1.50 7.71 9.78
C ILE A 37 0.43 8.59 9.15
N LEU A 38 -0.52 7.97 8.48
CA LEU A 38 -1.73 8.60 7.95
C LEU A 38 -2.93 8.05 8.71
N SER A 39 -3.79 8.93 9.20
CA SER A 39 -4.98 8.59 10.00
C SER A 39 -6.22 9.31 9.50
N ASP A 40 -7.39 8.82 9.88
CA ASP A 40 -8.70 9.40 9.54
C ASP A 40 -8.87 9.68 8.03
N ILE A 41 -8.43 8.75 7.19
CA ILE A 41 -8.45 8.91 5.75
C ILE A 41 -9.89 8.78 5.25
N SER A 42 -10.39 9.84 4.61
CA SER A 42 -11.72 9.86 4.02
C SER A 42 -11.70 10.37 2.58
N PHE A 43 -12.59 9.81 1.77
CA PHE A 43 -12.83 10.18 0.38
C PHE A 43 -14.20 10.80 0.24
N THR A 44 -14.27 12.01 -0.32
CA THR A 44 -15.53 12.72 -0.55
C THR A 44 -15.78 12.81 -2.05
N PRO A 45 -16.73 12.02 -2.60
CA PRO A 45 -17.15 12.16 -3.99
C PRO A 45 -17.79 13.55 -4.24
N PRO A 46 -17.79 14.06 -5.48
CA PRO A 46 -18.41 15.35 -5.79
C PRO A 46 -19.89 15.38 -5.38
N GLY A 47 -20.24 16.34 -4.53
CA GLY A 47 -21.63 16.55 -4.09
C GLY A 47 -22.20 15.49 -3.14
N ALA A 48 -21.34 14.63 -2.59
CA ALA A 48 -21.71 13.60 -1.61
C ALA A 48 -21.09 13.87 -0.23
N ASP A 49 -21.49 13.09 0.75
CA ASP A 49 -20.88 13.10 2.09
C ASP A 49 -19.53 12.36 2.08
N PRO A 50 -18.62 12.70 3.00
CA PRO A 50 -17.37 11.99 3.17
C PRO A 50 -17.58 10.50 3.51
N ILE A 51 -16.83 9.64 2.86
CA ILE A 51 -16.78 8.20 3.13
C ILE A 51 -15.50 7.92 3.91
N PRO A 52 -15.55 7.52 5.18
CA PRO A 52 -14.39 7.01 5.91
C PRO A 52 -13.86 5.76 5.22
N VAL A 53 -12.55 5.71 4.99
CA VAL A 53 -11.89 4.60 4.27
C VAL A 53 -10.92 3.85 5.17
N VAL A 54 -10.02 4.57 5.84
CA VAL A 54 -8.96 3.99 6.67
C VAL A 54 -8.85 4.79 7.97
N THR A 55 -8.88 4.09 9.10
CA THR A 55 -8.62 4.65 10.44
C THR A 55 -7.15 5.02 10.56
N GLN A 56 -6.25 4.09 10.22
CA GLN A 56 -4.80 4.34 10.25
C GLN A 56 -4.07 3.47 9.22
N MET A 57 -3.04 4.04 8.60
CA MET A 57 -2.13 3.34 7.70
C MET A 57 -0.69 3.75 7.94
N SER A 58 0.21 2.76 7.93
CA SER A 58 1.65 2.96 8.04
C SER A 58 2.43 1.81 7.40
N LEU A 59 3.70 2.07 7.06
CA LEU A 59 4.66 1.01 6.82
C LEU A 59 5.01 0.37 8.18
N ALA A 60 4.77 -0.95 8.32
CA ALA A 60 4.86 -1.65 9.60
C ALA A 60 6.13 -2.51 9.75
N GLN A 61 6.83 -2.82 8.67
CA GLN A 61 8.17 -3.40 8.68
C GLN A 61 8.82 -3.31 7.29
N LEU A 62 10.13 -3.32 7.28
CA LEU A 62 10.97 -3.60 6.12
C LEU A 62 12.03 -4.61 6.53
N GLU A 63 11.95 -5.80 5.96
CA GLU A 63 12.94 -6.87 6.13
C GLU A 63 13.82 -6.95 4.91
N VAL A 64 15.14 -7.00 5.12
CA VAL A 64 16.13 -7.06 4.04
C VAL A 64 17.08 -8.23 4.26
N PRO A 65 16.67 -9.47 3.89
CA PRO A 65 17.54 -10.62 3.86
C PRO A 65 18.49 -10.56 2.66
N TYR A 66 19.75 -10.90 2.89
CA TYR A 66 20.79 -11.01 1.86
C TYR A 66 20.93 -12.47 1.42
N ASP A 67 21.12 -12.70 0.11
CA ASP A 67 21.14 -14.03 -0.50
C ASP A 67 22.28 -14.91 0.00
N ASP A 68 23.35 -14.32 0.54
CA ASP A 68 24.45 -15.04 1.17
C ASP A 68 24.09 -15.64 2.54
N GLY A 69 22.90 -15.34 3.06
CA GLY A 69 22.41 -15.81 4.35
C GLY A 69 23.17 -15.27 5.57
N GLN A 70 24.07 -14.30 5.39
CA GLN A 70 24.87 -13.77 6.49
C GLN A 70 24.26 -12.55 7.16
N ARG A 71 23.28 -11.92 6.52
CA ARG A 71 22.65 -10.72 7.04
C ARG A 71 21.17 -10.67 6.72
N ASN A 72 20.41 -10.31 7.71
CA ASN A 72 19.03 -9.86 7.60
C ASN A 72 18.86 -8.60 8.45
N THR A 73 18.19 -7.60 7.94
CA THR A 73 17.89 -6.38 8.71
C THR A 73 16.38 -6.16 8.79
N SER A 74 15.91 -5.69 9.94
CA SER A 74 14.52 -5.32 10.19
C SER A 74 14.48 -3.83 10.43
N ASP A 75 14.46 -3.07 9.34
CA ASP A 75 14.86 -1.66 9.33
C ASP A 75 13.95 -0.75 10.15
N ILE A 76 12.64 -1.05 10.23
CA ILE A 76 11.69 -0.29 11.03
C ILE A 76 11.96 -0.46 12.53
N THR A 77 12.13 -1.70 13.00
CA THR A 77 12.29 -1.99 14.43
C THR A 77 13.72 -1.80 14.92
N THR A 78 14.72 -1.97 14.06
CA THR A 78 16.14 -1.81 14.43
C THR A 78 16.62 -0.37 14.31
N ALA A 79 16.27 0.33 13.25
CA ALA A 79 16.76 1.68 12.96
C ALA A 79 15.64 2.73 13.05
N GLY A 80 14.48 2.43 12.53
CA GLY A 80 13.34 3.33 12.42
C GLY A 80 13.38 4.21 11.17
N PHE A 81 12.21 4.51 10.62
CA PHE A 81 12.03 5.43 9.50
C PHE A 81 11.70 6.86 9.94
N GLY A 82 11.34 7.05 11.21
CA GLY A 82 11.22 8.37 11.83
C GLY A 82 12.49 8.78 12.58
N GLY A 83 12.33 9.55 13.63
CA GLY A 83 13.43 9.97 14.49
C GLY A 83 14.59 10.63 13.72
N PRO A 84 15.83 10.33 14.11
CA PRO A 84 17.02 10.92 13.47
C PRO A 84 17.25 10.45 12.03
N ASN A 85 16.68 9.32 11.64
CA ASN A 85 16.86 8.74 10.30
C ASN A 85 15.99 9.39 9.23
N MET A 86 14.91 10.07 9.63
CA MET A 86 14.06 10.81 8.69
C MET A 86 14.77 12.08 8.22
N HIS A 87 14.87 12.28 6.91
CA HIS A 87 15.54 13.44 6.31
C HIS A 87 14.65 14.69 6.32
N SER A 88 15.30 15.84 6.41
CA SER A 88 14.66 17.10 6.04
C SER A 88 14.65 17.22 4.51
N LEU A 89 13.50 17.52 3.97
CA LEU A 89 13.30 17.68 2.52
C LEU A 89 13.55 19.12 2.06
N THR A 90 13.92 19.26 0.81
CA THR A 90 14.15 20.55 0.13
C THR A 90 13.27 20.68 -1.11
N GLU A 91 13.27 21.85 -1.75
CA GLU A 91 12.60 22.06 -3.03
C GLU A 91 13.17 21.22 -4.19
N THR A 92 14.35 20.62 -4.02
CA THR A 92 14.91 19.68 -4.99
C THR A 92 14.19 18.33 -4.98
N GLU A 93 13.73 17.92 -3.80
CA GLU A 93 13.06 16.62 -3.57
C GLU A 93 11.53 16.74 -3.63
N CYS A 94 11.01 17.95 -3.42
CA CYS A 94 9.58 18.21 -3.39
C CYS A 94 9.22 19.42 -4.25
N VAL A 95 8.53 19.18 -5.35
CA VAL A 95 8.03 20.24 -6.23
C VAL A 95 6.74 20.85 -5.67
N GLY A 96 5.98 20.09 -4.88
CA GLY A 96 4.73 20.53 -4.26
C GLY A 96 4.93 21.29 -2.96
N GLN A 97 4.13 20.99 -1.96
CA GLN A 97 4.15 21.63 -0.66
C GLN A 97 4.95 20.83 0.37
N LEU A 98 5.89 21.49 1.04
CA LEU A 98 6.61 20.96 2.18
C LEU A 98 5.83 21.19 3.48
N HIS A 99 5.63 20.13 4.26
CA HIS A 99 5.04 20.19 5.60
C HIS A 99 6.10 19.87 6.66
N SER A 100 6.09 20.66 7.72
CA SER A 100 7.07 20.55 8.81
C SER A 100 6.47 19.87 10.02
N ALA A 101 7.32 19.12 10.73
CA ALA A 101 7.00 18.55 12.03
C ALA A 101 8.23 18.55 12.95
N ALA A 102 7.98 18.58 14.25
CA ALA A 102 8.97 18.25 15.26
C ALA A 102 8.99 16.72 15.43
N ILE A 103 10.13 16.09 15.19
CA ILE A 103 10.25 14.63 15.14
C ILE A 103 10.75 14.11 16.49
N PRO A 104 9.98 13.28 17.20
CA PRO A 104 10.45 12.62 18.42
C PRO A 104 11.66 11.72 18.13
N ASN A 105 12.66 11.71 18.99
CA ASN A 105 13.81 10.82 18.84
C ASN A 105 13.44 9.36 19.16
N ILE A 106 12.68 9.16 20.23
CA ILE A 106 12.16 7.85 20.66
C ILE A 106 10.83 8.09 21.41
N GLY A 107 9.84 7.24 21.17
CA GLY A 107 8.53 7.30 21.80
C GLY A 107 7.79 8.61 21.47
N ASP A 108 7.26 9.29 22.48
CA ASP A 108 6.56 10.57 22.34
C ASP A 108 7.49 11.80 22.45
N GLY A 109 8.80 11.58 22.55
CA GLY A 109 9.80 12.62 22.72
C GLY A 109 9.95 13.16 24.15
N SER A 110 9.10 12.78 25.10
CA SER A 110 9.12 13.29 26.47
C SER A 110 10.41 12.97 27.21
N LYS A 111 11.00 11.81 26.94
CA LYS A 111 12.21 11.32 27.61
C LYS A 111 13.50 11.64 26.84
N TYR A 112 13.48 11.52 25.53
CA TYR A 112 14.68 11.62 24.68
C TYR A 112 14.67 12.85 23.77
N GLY A 113 13.66 13.71 23.94
CA GLY A 113 13.52 14.95 23.18
C GLY A 113 12.98 14.78 21.78
N THR A 114 12.73 15.92 21.15
CA THR A 114 12.28 16.04 19.76
C THR A 114 13.22 16.98 19.01
N SER A 115 13.28 16.83 17.67
CA SER A 115 13.97 17.80 16.83
C SER A 115 13.23 19.15 16.85
N PRO A 116 13.88 20.26 16.45
CA PRO A 116 13.15 21.43 15.99
C PRO A 116 12.22 21.06 14.82
N GLU A 117 11.16 21.84 14.60
CA GLU A 117 10.35 21.70 13.40
C GLU A 117 11.21 21.79 12.13
N ARG A 118 11.01 20.85 11.22
CA ARG A 118 11.72 20.79 9.95
C ARG A 118 10.83 20.17 8.87
N PRO A 119 11.00 20.54 7.58
CA PRO A 119 10.20 19.99 6.50
C PRO A 119 10.55 18.51 6.31
N VAL A 120 9.57 17.62 6.43
CA VAL A 120 9.78 16.15 6.35
C VAL A 120 8.75 15.44 5.48
N LEU A 121 7.61 16.09 5.19
CA LEU A 121 6.60 15.53 4.31
C LEU A 121 6.49 16.39 3.05
N CYS A 122 6.59 15.77 1.89
CA CYS A 122 6.23 16.33 0.60
C CYS A 122 4.79 15.97 0.26
N SER A 123 4.01 16.96 -0.12
CA SER A 123 2.65 16.84 -0.66
C SER A 123 2.63 17.39 -2.06
N ASP A 124 2.50 16.55 -3.08
CA ASP A 124 2.56 16.93 -4.48
C ASP A 124 1.35 16.44 -5.28
N VAL A 125 0.92 17.21 -6.26
CA VAL A 125 -0.16 16.86 -7.19
C VAL A 125 0.42 16.64 -8.57
N VAL A 126 0.39 15.41 -9.03
CA VAL A 126 1.02 14.97 -10.27
C VAL A 126 -0.01 14.63 -11.35
N ASP A 127 0.35 14.82 -12.60
CA ASP A 127 -0.44 14.34 -13.73
C ASP A 127 -0.33 12.80 -13.83
N ALA A 128 -1.44 12.10 -13.62
CA ALA A 128 -1.52 10.64 -13.66
C ALA A 128 -1.94 10.06 -15.03
N GLY A 129 -1.91 10.88 -16.08
CA GLY A 129 -2.22 10.45 -17.43
C GLY A 129 -3.72 10.44 -17.75
N LEU A 130 -4.12 9.56 -18.66
CA LEU A 130 -5.51 9.45 -19.08
C LEU A 130 -6.36 8.77 -18.00
N SER A 131 -7.44 9.45 -17.59
CA SER A 131 -8.49 8.85 -16.80
C SER A 131 -9.37 7.94 -17.66
N TYR A 132 -9.73 8.42 -18.86
CA TYR A 132 -10.50 7.64 -19.83
C TYR A 132 -10.30 8.16 -21.26
N ARG A 133 -10.66 7.31 -22.22
CA ARG A 133 -10.72 7.63 -23.63
C ARG A 133 -11.76 6.77 -24.33
N SER A 134 -12.60 7.38 -25.14
CA SER A 134 -13.50 6.72 -26.08
C SER A 134 -13.55 7.54 -27.37
N ALA A 135 -13.65 6.87 -28.51
CA ALA A 135 -13.80 7.50 -29.82
C ALA A 135 -15.00 6.88 -30.59
N GLU A 136 -15.99 6.42 -29.86
CA GLU A 136 -17.22 5.87 -30.45
C GLU A 136 -18.09 6.99 -31.03
N ALA A 137 -18.90 6.63 -32.04
CA ALA A 137 -19.82 7.54 -32.73
C ALA A 137 -19.16 8.78 -33.37
N GLY A 138 -17.85 8.76 -33.58
CA GLY A 138 -17.12 9.85 -34.24
C GLY A 138 -16.65 10.99 -33.33
N ASP A 139 -17.03 10.95 -32.03
CA ASP A 139 -16.63 11.95 -31.05
C ASP A 139 -15.53 11.40 -30.12
N LEU A 140 -14.44 12.15 -30.01
CA LEU A 140 -13.38 11.82 -29.05
C LEU A 140 -13.73 12.38 -27.67
N LEU A 141 -13.98 11.46 -26.74
CA LEU A 141 -14.08 11.75 -25.31
C LEU A 141 -12.80 11.30 -24.62
N ALA A 142 -12.06 12.22 -24.06
CA ALA A 142 -10.84 11.92 -23.33
C ALA A 142 -10.65 12.92 -22.18
N LYS A 143 -10.19 12.43 -21.03
CA LYS A 143 -9.86 13.25 -19.87
C LYS A 143 -8.60 12.74 -19.19
N ARG A 144 -7.78 13.67 -18.69
CA ARG A 144 -6.64 13.36 -17.83
C ARG A 144 -7.08 13.46 -16.37
N LYS A 145 -6.40 12.74 -15.50
CA LYS A 145 -6.56 12.80 -14.05
C LYS A 145 -5.26 13.21 -13.38
N ASN A 146 -5.36 13.70 -12.18
CA ASN A 146 -4.24 13.91 -11.28
C ASN A 146 -4.28 12.90 -10.13
N ASP A 147 -3.13 12.68 -9.54
CA ASP A 147 -2.96 11.96 -8.29
C ASP A 147 -2.30 12.89 -7.26
N TRP A 148 -2.60 12.68 -6.00
CA TRP A 148 -2.00 13.37 -4.87
C TRP A 148 -1.02 12.44 -4.18
N GLN A 149 0.25 12.84 -4.08
CA GLN A 149 1.33 12.05 -3.49
C GLN A 149 1.78 12.67 -2.17
N LEU A 150 1.89 11.85 -1.15
CA LEU A 150 2.50 12.18 0.13
C LEU A 150 3.75 11.32 0.27
N SER A 151 4.90 11.93 0.56
CA SER A 151 6.14 11.17 0.70
C SER A 151 7.06 11.72 1.78
N THR A 152 7.78 10.81 2.42
CA THR A 152 8.89 11.08 3.36
C THR A 152 10.12 10.32 2.92
N VAL A 153 11.31 10.78 3.31
CA VAL A 153 12.59 10.11 3.01
C VAL A 153 13.30 9.77 4.30
N SER A 154 13.80 8.54 4.38
CA SER A 154 14.51 8.04 5.57
C SER A 154 15.76 7.29 5.16
N LYS A 155 16.86 7.50 5.88
CA LYS A 155 18.12 6.80 5.66
C LYS A 155 18.31 5.67 6.66
N VAL A 156 18.47 4.46 6.15
CA VAL A 156 18.81 3.29 6.97
C VAL A 156 20.04 2.59 6.38
N GLY A 157 21.12 2.59 7.12
CA GLY A 157 22.37 2.04 6.63
C GLY A 157 22.88 2.81 5.40
N TRP A 158 23.05 2.11 4.29
CA TRP A 158 23.52 2.64 3.01
C TRP A 158 22.38 3.11 2.11
N TYR A 159 21.14 2.65 2.38
CA TYR A 159 19.96 2.95 1.60
C TYR A 159 19.24 4.20 2.07
N GLU A 160 18.62 4.87 1.12
CA GLU A 160 17.61 5.90 1.36
C GLU A 160 16.27 5.39 0.85
N TYR A 161 15.27 5.42 1.71
CA TYR A 161 13.93 4.92 1.44
C TYR A 161 12.93 6.05 1.33
N ILE A 162 12.13 6.01 0.27
CA ILE A 162 11.04 6.94 0.02
C ILE A 162 9.74 6.21 0.37
N ASN A 163 9.16 6.52 1.53
CA ASN A 163 7.82 6.02 1.88
C ASN A 163 6.78 6.96 1.26
N GLN A 164 6.08 6.48 0.24
CA GLN A 164 5.11 7.24 -0.53
C GLN A 164 3.74 6.61 -0.52
N VAL A 165 2.69 7.44 -0.34
CA VAL A 165 1.30 7.04 -0.54
C VAL A 165 0.67 7.97 -1.57
N THR A 166 0.10 7.39 -2.62
CA THR A 166 -0.55 8.13 -3.70
C THR A 166 -2.06 7.95 -3.65
N PHE A 167 -2.79 9.05 -3.63
CA PHE A 167 -4.25 9.11 -3.59
C PHE A 167 -4.78 9.50 -4.96
N GLY A 168 -5.55 8.62 -5.58
CA GLY A 168 -6.09 8.82 -6.93
C GLY A 168 -7.36 9.68 -6.93
N ALA A 169 -7.58 10.41 -8.02
CA ALA A 169 -8.83 11.14 -8.26
C ALA A 169 -10.06 10.21 -8.38
N ASP A 170 -9.84 8.91 -8.53
CA ASP A 170 -10.85 7.87 -8.63
C ASP A 170 -11.15 7.17 -7.29
N GLY A 171 -10.54 7.61 -6.20
CA GLY A 171 -10.66 6.99 -4.89
C GLY A 171 -9.64 5.88 -4.61
N SER A 172 -8.72 5.59 -5.53
CA SER A 172 -7.65 4.60 -5.30
C SER A 172 -6.58 5.11 -4.34
N ILE A 173 -5.95 4.19 -3.59
CA ILE A 173 -4.81 4.47 -2.71
C ILE A 173 -3.67 3.53 -3.12
N ARG A 174 -2.46 4.07 -3.29
CA ARG A 174 -1.28 3.30 -3.71
C ARG A 174 -0.12 3.54 -2.75
N PRO A 175 0.03 2.71 -1.72
CA PRO A 175 1.23 2.69 -0.90
C PRO A 175 2.40 2.12 -1.70
N SER A 176 3.56 2.75 -1.58
CA SER A 176 4.80 2.33 -2.25
C SER A 176 6.03 2.69 -1.44
N LEU A 177 7.07 1.91 -1.62
CA LEU A 177 8.40 2.13 -1.07
C LEU A 177 9.40 2.22 -2.21
N GLY A 178 10.06 3.36 -2.32
CA GLY A 178 11.22 3.55 -3.19
C GLY A 178 12.50 3.29 -2.41
N ALA A 179 13.46 2.61 -3.02
CA ALA A 179 14.78 2.41 -2.46
C ALA A 179 15.85 2.96 -3.42
N THR A 180 16.80 3.71 -2.87
CA THR A 180 17.89 4.39 -3.57
C THR A 180 19.10 4.52 -2.63
N GLY A 181 20.07 5.36 -2.98
CA GLY A 181 21.29 5.55 -2.19
C GLY A 181 22.42 4.65 -2.68
N ASP A 182 23.08 3.96 -1.78
CA ASP A 182 24.28 3.17 -2.07
C ASP A 182 24.05 1.68 -1.83
N LEU A 183 24.63 0.85 -2.69
CA LEU A 183 24.75 -0.57 -2.40
C LEU A 183 25.62 -0.78 -1.15
N SER A 184 25.22 -1.72 -0.30
CA SER A 184 26.03 -2.05 0.87
C SER A 184 27.38 -2.63 0.45
N PRO A 185 28.53 -2.10 0.96
CA PRO A 185 29.85 -2.60 0.61
C PRO A 185 30.21 -3.94 1.27
N ALA A 186 29.30 -4.51 2.06
CA ALA A 186 29.54 -5.82 2.66
C ALA A 186 29.53 -6.90 1.59
N ASN A 187 30.50 -7.84 1.70
CA ASN A 187 30.59 -9.02 0.84
C ASN A 187 30.81 -8.71 -0.66
N TYR A 188 31.49 -7.63 -1.01
CA TYR A 188 31.80 -7.25 -2.39
C TYR A 188 32.65 -8.25 -3.16
N SER A 189 33.17 -9.30 -2.52
CA SER A 189 33.89 -10.40 -3.15
C SER A 189 33.05 -11.68 -3.31
N ASP A 190 31.76 -11.63 -3.06
CA ASP A 190 30.87 -12.79 -3.16
C ASP A 190 30.34 -12.93 -4.59
N GLU A 191 31.07 -13.68 -5.41
CA GLU A 191 30.67 -14.00 -6.79
C GLU A 191 29.47 -14.96 -6.86
N GLN A 192 29.18 -15.70 -5.78
CA GLN A 192 28.13 -16.72 -5.77
C GLN A 192 26.72 -16.13 -5.53
N HIS A 193 26.63 -15.14 -4.63
CA HIS A 193 25.35 -14.57 -4.20
C HIS A 193 25.22 -13.09 -4.56
N GLY A 194 26.04 -12.59 -5.45
CA GLY A 194 26.05 -11.21 -5.90
C GLY A 194 26.31 -11.07 -7.38
N SER A 195 26.26 -9.85 -7.85
CA SER A 195 26.57 -9.50 -9.24
C SER A 195 27.75 -8.53 -9.29
N ALA A 196 28.54 -8.61 -10.35
CA ALA A 196 29.61 -7.66 -10.61
C ALA A 196 29.02 -6.24 -10.77
N VAL A 197 29.64 -5.27 -10.11
CA VAL A 197 29.29 -3.85 -10.18
C VAL A 197 30.58 -3.02 -10.28
N GLY A 198 30.59 -1.99 -11.07
CA GLY A 198 31.76 -1.15 -11.24
C GLY A 198 32.67 -1.57 -12.38
N GLU A 199 33.97 -1.28 -12.29
CA GLU A 199 34.92 -1.51 -13.38
C GLU A 199 35.47 -2.97 -13.38
N GLY A 200 35.09 -3.73 -14.40
CA GLY A 200 35.46 -5.14 -14.53
C GLY A 200 34.65 -6.07 -13.61
N ASP A 201 35.17 -7.27 -13.40
CA ASP A 201 34.50 -8.33 -12.63
C ASP A 201 35.12 -8.54 -11.24
N SER A 202 35.75 -7.50 -10.66
CA SER A 202 36.48 -7.63 -9.40
C SER A 202 35.65 -7.36 -8.15
N ASP A 203 34.65 -6.55 -8.30
CA ASP A 203 33.78 -6.10 -7.18
C ASP A 203 32.36 -6.60 -7.40
N HIS A 204 31.79 -7.25 -6.41
CA HIS A 204 30.45 -7.81 -6.44
C HIS A 204 29.60 -7.22 -5.31
N ALA A 205 28.36 -6.87 -5.59
CA ALA A 205 27.40 -6.52 -4.57
C ALA A 205 26.42 -7.67 -4.35
N SER A 206 26.19 -8.03 -3.08
CA SER A 206 25.31 -9.14 -2.72
C SER A 206 23.86 -8.83 -3.08
N SER A 207 23.21 -9.79 -3.74
CA SER A 207 21.77 -9.75 -3.98
C SER A 207 21.01 -9.83 -2.65
N HIS A 208 19.84 -9.22 -2.61
CA HIS A 208 19.00 -9.17 -1.41
C HIS A 208 17.57 -8.83 -1.77
N SER A 209 16.65 -9.06 -0.85
CA SER A 209 15.25 -8.71 -1.03
C SER A 209 14.86 -7.55 -0.12
N HIS A 210 14.04 -6.64 -0.63
CA HIS A 210 13.35 -5.64 0.17
C HIS A 210 11.91 -6.11 0.39
N ASN A 211 11.57 -6.55 1.59
CA ASN A 211 10.25 -7.06 1.94
C ASN A 211 9.54 -6.05 2.83
N ALA A 212 8.65 -5.26 2.24
CA ALA A 212 7.91 -4.21 2.93
C ALA A 212 6.51 -4.68 3.31
N VAL A 213 6.08 -4.38 4.53
CA VAL A 213 4.74 -4.70 5.03
C VAL A 213 4.03 -3.44 5.47
N TRP A 214 2.84 -3.18 4.91
CA TRP A 214 1.96 -2.11 5.36
C TRP A 214 0.85 -2.65 6.24
N LYS A 215 0.55 -1.91 7.31
CA LYS A 215 -0.63 -2.10 8.16
C LYS A 215 -1.71 -1.12 7.71
N ILE A 216 -2.94 -1.63 7.51
CA ILE A 216 -4.10 -0.85 7.10
C ILE A 216 -5.25 -1.22 8.02
N ASP A 217 -5.64 -0.30 8.86
CA ASP A 217 -6.80 -0.38 9.75
C ASP A 217 -7.98 0.31 9.05
N TRP A 218 -9.04 -0.45 8.76
CA TRP A 218 -10.12 0.01 7.90
C TRP A 218 -11.21 0.75 8.68
N ALA A 219 -11.78 1.79 8.04
CA ALA A 219 -12.91 2.56 8.56
C ALA A 219 -14.18 2.41 7.71
N LEU A 220 -14.22 1.44 6.79
CA LEU A 220 -15.34 1.25 5.88
C LEU A 220 -16.61 0.88 6.64
N GLY A 221 -17.63 1.76 6.57
CA GLY A 221 -18.90 1.55 7.23
C GLY A 221 -18.87 1.74 8.75
N GLY A 222 -17.74 2.13 9.33
CA GLY A 222 -17.50 2.31 10.76
C GLY A 222 -16.25 1.60 11.23
N GLU A 223 -16.02 1.60 12.54
CA GLU A 223 -14.85 0.96 13.17
C GLU A 223 -14.90 -0.58 13.16
N ALA A 224 -16.09 -1.16 13.00
CA ALA A 224 -16.27 -2.61 12.98
C ALA A 224 -17.42 -3.01 12.03
N GLY A 225 -17.60 -4.29 11.81
CA GLY A 225 -18.60 -4.84 10.88
C GLY A 225 -18.07 -5.03 9.47
N GLN A 226 -16.76 -4.97 9.27
CA GLN A 226 -16.16 -5.28 7.97
C GLN A 226 -16.01 -6.79 7.77
N VAL A 227 -15.96 -7.18 6.51
CA VAL A 227 -15.72 -8.55 6.07
C VAL A 227 -14.58 -8.56 5.07
N ALA A 228 -13.61 -9.42 5.28
CA ALA A 228 -12.59 -9.72 4.27
C ALA A 228 -13.08 -10.86 3.37
N GLN A 229 -12.83 -10.74 2.06
CA GLN A 229 -13.14 -11.78 1.08
C GLN A 229 -11.94 -12.07 0.20
N GLN A 230 -11.76 -13.34 -0.13
CA GLN A 230 -10.84 -13.80 -1.14
C GLN A 230 -11.59 -14.15 -2.43
N PHE A 231 -11.09 -13.71 -3.56
CA PHE A 231 -11.54 -14.12 -4.89
C PHE A 231 -10.50 -15.04 -5.52
N ASP A 232 -10.98 -16.18 -6.00
CA ASP A 232 -10.20 -17.13 -6.80
C ASP A 232 -10.88 -17.33 -8.15
N ALA A 233 -10.09 -17.36 -9.23
CA ALA A 233 -10.59 -17.75 -10.56
C ALA A 233 -9.78 -18.92 -11.09
N LYS A 234 -10.48 -19.97 -11.53
CA LYS A 234 -9.88 -21.24 -11.96
C LYS A 234 -10.39 -21.64 -13.33
N ASP A 235 -9.52 -22.27 -14.11
CA ASP A 235 -9.91 -22.98 -15.32
C ASP A 235 -10.78 -24.18 -14.93
N THR A 236 -11.95 -24.29 -15.53
CA THR A 236 -12.88 -25.41 -15.28
C THR A 236 -12.49 -26.71 -15.99
N GLY A 237 -11.46 -26.69 -16.84
CA GLY A 237 -11.11 -27.76 -17.77
C GLY A 237 -12.07 -27.89 -18.95
N LYS A 238 -13.09 -27.05 -19.03
CA LYS A 238 -14.04 -26.99 -20.15
C LYS A 238 -13.65 -25.87 -21.11
N LYS A 239 -14.00 -26.06 -22.37
CA LYS A 239 -13.82 -25.02 -23.40
C LYS A 239 -15.18 -24.51 -23.87
N GLY A 240 -15.29 -23.20 -23.97
CA GLY A 240 -16.29 -22.55 -24.78
C GLY A 240 -15.92 -22.63 -26.28
N PRO A 241 -16.68 -21.97 -27.16
CA PRO A 241 -16.39 -21.97 -28.60
C PRO A 241 -15.00 -21.49 -28.98
N GLN A 242 -14.44 -20.53 -28.23
CA GLN A 242 -13.16 -19.87 -28.56
C GLN A 242 -12.09 -19.93 -27.45
N SER A 243 -12.46 -20.13 -26.19
CA SER A 243 -11.53 -20.07 -25.06
C SER A 243 -11.89 -21.04 -23.95
N PRO A 244 -10.96 -21.32 -23.00
CA PRO A 244 -11.28 -22.01 -21.77
C PRO A 244 -12.34 -21.26 -20.96
N ILE A 245 -13.20 -22.02 -20.26
CA ILE A 245 -14.18 -21.45 -19.33
C ILE A 245 -13.52 -21.29 -17.97
N ILE A 246 -13.52 -20.05 -17.48
CA ILE A 246 -12.98 -19.67 -16.17
C ILE A 246 -14.15 -19.39 -15.23
N GLU A 247 -14.10 -19.95 -14.03
CA GLU A 247 -15.09 -19.68 -12.97
C GLU A 247 -14.42 -18.96 -11.80
N GLY A 248 -15.05 -17.88 -11.35
CA GLY A 248 -14.66 -17.09 -10.18
C GLY A 248 -15.50 -17.46 -8.96
N THR A 249 -14.86 -17.46 -7.78
CA THR A 249 -15.51 -17.74 -6.50
C THR A 249 -15.05 -16.73 -5.45
N TYR A 250 -15.99 -16.17 -4.70
CA TYR A 250 -15.72 -15.41 -3.49
C TYR A 250 -15.83 -16.33 -2.25
N THR A 251 -14.89 -16.17 -1.35
CA THR A 251 -14.87 -16.88 -0.07
C THR A 251 -14.68 -15.87 1.05
N ASP A 252 -15.58 -15.85 2.03
CA ASP A 252 -15.45 -14.98 3.20
C ASP A 252 -14.32 -15.48 4.09
N ILE A 253 -13.48 -14.57 4.55
CA ILE A 253 -12.47 -14.79 5.57
C ILE A 253 -13.11 -14.39 6.89
N THR A 254 -13.57 -15.37 7.65
CA THR A 254 -14.40 -15.16 8.83
C THR A 254 -13.62 -15.13 10.15
N ALA A 255 -12.35 -15.47 10.10
CA ALA A 255 -11.42 -15.43 11.22
C ALA A 255 -10.08 -14.87 10.76
N PRO A 256 -9.25 -14.35 11.66
CA PRO A 256 -7.89 -13.95 11.33
C PRO A 256 -7.12 -15.01 10.58
N ALA A 257 -6.45 -14.62 9.49
CA ALA A 257 -5.80 -15.56 8.59
C ALA A 257 -4.66 -14.90 7.80
N THR A 258 -3.66 -15.70 7.44
CA THR A 258 -2.67 -15.38 6.43
C THR A 258 -3.09 -15.95 5.07
N ALA A 259 -2.72 -15.30 3.98
CA ALA A 259 -3.03 -15.74 2.63
C ALA A 259 -1.85 -15.48 1.67
N ARG A 260 -1.73 -16.35 0.65
CA ARG A 260 -0.73 -16.25 -0.41
C ARG A 260 -1.38 -15.89 -1.73
N TRP A 261 -0.73 -15.01 -2.47
CA TRP A 261 -1.10 -14.77 -3.86
C TRP A 261 -0.76 -15.99 -4.73
N THR A 262 -1.67 -16.35 -5.60
CA THR A 262 -1.49 -17.42 -6.57
C THR A 262 -2.42 -17.21 -7.76
N ASP A 263 -1.96 -17.44 -8.94
CA ASP A 263 -2.73 -17.37 -10.19
C ASP A 263 -3.51 -16.05 -10.37
N ARG A 264 -4.83 -16.10 -10.14
CA ARG A 264 -5.75 -14.97 -10.30
C ARG A 264 -6.44 -14.60 -9.00
N ARG A 265 -5.81 -14.88 -7.86
CA ARG A 265 -6.30 -14.53 -6.53
C ARG A 265 -6.14 -13.05 -6.25
N TRP A 266 -7.13 -12.49 -5.59
CA TRP A 266 -7.07 -11.17 -4.96
C TRP A 266 -8.03 -11.11 -3.77
N TRP A 267 -7.94 -10.06 -2.99
CA TRP A 267 -8.75 -9.88 -1.77
C TRP A 267 -9.46 -8.54 -1.80
N LYS A 268 -10.53 -8.44 -1.01
CA LYS A 268 -11.18 -7.17 -0.70
C LYS A 268 -11.62 -7.11 0.75
N VAL A 269 -11.71 -5.88 1.26
CA VAL A 269 -12.41 -5.57 2.51
C VAL A 269 -13.66 -4.80 2.17
N MET A 270 -14.79 -5.19 2.74
CA MET A 270 -16.10 -4.59 2.47
C MET A 270 -16.88 -4.33 3.76
N ALA A 271 -17.81 -3.40 3.71
CA ALA A 271 -18.78 -3.09 4.75
C ALA A 271 -20.17 -3.56 4.33
N PRO A 272 -20.63 -4.76 4.72
CA PRO A 272 -21.92 -5.31 4.29
C PRO A 272 -23.11 -4.45 4.72
N GLY A 273 -22.98 -3.71 5.83
CA GLY A 273 -24.00 -2.83 6.38
C GLY A 273 -24.10 -1.47 5.70
N THR A 274 -23.13 -1.09 4.86
CA THR A 274 -23.09 0.22 4.19
C THR A 274 -23.15 0.04 2.69
N LEU A 275 -24.24 0.50 2.09
CA LEU A 275 -24.52 0.30 0.66
C LEU A 275 -24.34 1.59 -0.13
N ASN A 276 -23.82 1.47 -1.35
CA ASN A 276 -23.87 2.56 -2.32
C ASN A 276 -25.31 2.77 -2.85
N ALA A 277 -25.51 3.74 -3.73
CA ALA A 277 -26.85 4.07 -4.24
C ALA A 277 -27.49 2.96 -5.10
N ASP A 278 -26.71 2.01 -5.61
CA ASP A 278 -27.20 0.83 -6.35
C ASP A 278 -27.49 -0.37 -5.44
N GLY A 279 -27.26 -0.22 -4.12
CA GLY A 279 -27.52 -1.27 -3.12
C GLY A 279 -26.38 -2.29 -2.99
N HIS A 280 -25.18 -1.98 -3.46
CA HIS A 280 -24.02 -2.83 -3.29
C HIS A 280 -23.19 -2.40 -2.08
N PRO A 281 -22.65 -3.35 -1.28
CA PRO A 281 -21.76 -3.04 -0.18
C PRO A 281 -20.49 -2.32 -0.65
N ILE A 282 -20.15 -1.21 -0.01
CA ILE A 282 -18.92 -0.49 -0.32
C ILE A 282 -17.71 -1.34 0.04
N SER A 283 -16.67 -1.28 -0.79
CA SER A 283 -15.47 -2.09 -0.57
C SER A 283 -14.22 -1.51 -1.25
N TYR A 284 -13.06 -2.05 -0.84
CA TYR A 284 -11.77 -1.88 -1.50
C TYR A 284 -11.14 -3.22 -1.81
N GLN A 285 -10.68 -3.38 -3.04
CA GLN A 285 -9.87 -4.50 -3.49
C GLN A 285 -8.40 -4.23 -3.19
N ILE A 286 -7.70 -5.22 -2.63
CA ILE A 286 -6.25 -5.24 -2.50
C ILE A 286 -5.70 -5.87 -3.77
N GLU A 287 -5.03 -5.08 -4.59
CA GLU A 287 -4.42 -5.52 -5.85
C GLU A 287 -2.90 -5.48 -5.68
N LEU A 288 -2.32 -6.66 -5.52
CA LEU A 288 -0.88 -6.80 -5.50
C LEU A 288 -0.34 -6.61 -6.92
N GLY A 289 0.67 -5.77 -7.07
CA GLY A 289 1.47 -5.70 -8.28
C GLY A 289 2.34 -6.95 -8.43
N LYS A 290 3.28 -6.91 -9.35
CA LYS A 290 4.31 -7.94 -9.42
C LYS A 290 5.16 -7.85 -8.14
N THR A 291 5.21 -8.95 -7.40
CA THR A 291 6.00 -9.05 -6.17
C THR A 291 6.79 -10.35 -6.17
N ASP A 292 7.94 -10.33 -5.53
CA ASP A 292 8.67 -11.55 -5.21
C ASP A 292 8.00 -12.28 -4.05
N SER A 293 8.28 -13.58 -3.94
CA SER A 293 7.82 -14.34 -2.79
C SER A 293 8.42 -13.75 -1.52
N PHE A 294 7.57 -13.30 -0.63
CA PHE A 294 8.00 -12.75 0.64
C PHE A 294 8.59 -13.87 1.51
N THR A 295 9.84 -13.73 1.89
CA THR A 295 10.53 -14.66 2.77
C THR A 295 11.03 -13.87 3.97
N PHE A 296 10.51 -14.16 5.16
CA PHE A 296 11.12 -13.68 6.39
C PHE A 296 12.48 -14.37 6.55
N GLY A 297 13.48 -13.63 7.02
CA GLY A 297 14.75 -14.24 7.42
C GLY A 297 14.47 -15.31 8.47
N ASP A 298 15.13 -16.46 8.31
CA ASP A 298 15.06 -17.57 9.27
C ASP A 298 15.99 -17.21 10.44
N ASP A 299 15.46 -16.53 11.45
CA ASP A 299 16.13 -16.36 12.72
C ASP A 299 15.43 -17.18 13.80
N GLU A 300 16.12 -17.44 14.92
CA GLU A 300 15.59 -18.21 16.04
C GLU A 300 14.30 -17.61 16.65
N ASP A 301 13.96 -16.40 16.26
CA ASP A 301 12.81 -15.65 16.74
C ASP A 301 11.59 -15.76 15.81
N HIS A 302 11.77 -16.23 14.57
CA HIS A 302 10.70 -16.61 13.67
C HIS A 302 10.45 -18.12 13.79
N HIS A 303 9.19 -18.50 13.89
CA HIS A 303 8.84 -19.92 14.01
C HIS A 303 9.29 -20.70 12.77
N GLU A 304 9.98 -21.81 12.97
CA GLU A 304 10.38 -22.72 11.91
C GLU A 304 9.17 -23.03 10.99
N GLY A 305 9.30 -22.71 9.73
CA GLY A 305 8.27 -22.97 8.73
C GLY A 305 7.35 -21.80 8.36
N ASP A 306 7.48 -20.65 8.99
CA ASP A 306 6.73 -19.44 8.64
C ASP A 306 7.29 -18.81 7.37
N ILE A 307 6.91 -19.40 6.27
CA ILE A 307 7.25 -18.88 4.94
C ILE A 307 6.32 -17.71 4.62
N GLY A 308 6.44 -16.57 5.29
CA GLY A 308 5.78 -15.33 4.97
C GLY A 308 4.31 -15.41 4.50
N TYR A 309 3.74 -14.30 4.15
CA TYR A 309 2.40 -14.16 3.59
C TYR A 309 2.42 -13.01 2.59
N ASP A 310 1.46 -12.94 1.68
CA ASP A 310 1.28 -11.77 0.81
C ASP A 310 0.23 -10.82 1.40
N VAL A 311 -0.83 -11.39 2.01
CA VAL A 311 -1.83 -10.62 2.75
C VAL A 311 -2.21 -11.38 4.01
N ALA A 312 -2.40 -10.64 5.11
CA ALA A 312 -2.99 -11.20 6.32
C ALA A 312 -4.10 -10.29 6.84
N PHE A 313 -5.03 -10.88 7.56
CA PHE A 313 -6.14 -10.18 8.20
C PHE A 313 -6.17 -10.51 9.68
N THR A 314 -6.28 -9.48 10.51
CA THR A 314 -6.45 -9.57 11.97
C THR A 314 -7.57 -8.65 12.42
N ASN A 315 -8.06 -8.80 13.63
CA ASN A 315 -8.81 -7.72 14.28
C ASN A 315 -7.84 -6.69 14.83
N VAL A 316 -8.32 -5.46 14.98
CA VAL A 316 -7.56 -4.38 15.64
C VAL A 316 -7.11 -4.82 17.02
N ASP A 317 -5.86 -4.54 17.34
CA ASP A 317 -5.30 -4.62 18.68
C ASP A 317 -4.17 -3.59 18.81
N GLU A 318 -4.22 -2.78 19.85
CA GLU A 318 -3.27 -1.68 20.07
C GLU A 318 -1.81 -2.14 20.19
N CYS A 319 -1.58 -3.39 20.63
CA CYS A 319 -0.24 -3.92 20.75
C CYS A 319 0.33 -4.48 19.43
N GLN A 320 -0.47 -4.62 18.39
CA GLN A 320 -0.04 -5.05 17.03
C GLN A 320 0.48 -3.86 16.23
N ILE A 321 1.71 -3.42 16.50
CA ILE A 321 2.31 -2.24 15.88
C ILE A 321 3.14 -2.62 14.65
N PHE A 322 4.06 -3.58 14.82
CA PHE A 322 5.02 -3.99 13.80
C PHE A 322 4.65 -5.35 13.20
N ALA A 323 4.97 -5.54 11.93
CA ALA A 323 4.72 -6.82 11.25
C ALA A 323 5.65 -7.94 11.74
N THR A 324 6.86 -7.59 12.23
CA THR A 324 7.82 -8.49 12.88
C THR A 324 8.52 -7.76 14.01
N TYR A 325 9.15 -8.50 14.92
CA TYR A 325 9.85 -7.96 16.11
C TYR A 325 8.99 -7.06 17.00
N ASN A 326 7.71 -7.29 17.01
CA ASN A 326 6.82 -6.60 17.92
C ASN A 326 7.12 -7.02 19.37
N SER A 327 7.17 -6.03 20.25
CA SER A 327 7.42 -6.24 21.69
C SER A 327 6.12 -6.06 22.46
N GLY A 328 5.36 -7.10 22.65
CA GLY A 328 4.11 -7.00 23.40
C GLY A 328 3.45 -8.35 23.59
N ASP A 329 2.34 -8.34 24.30
CA ASP A 329 1.59 -9.57 24.61
C ASP A 329 0.82 -10.13 23.41
N CYS A 330 0.66 -9.35 22.32
CA CYS A 330 0.02 -9.78 21.08
C CYS A 330 0.77 -10.89 20.34
N GLY A 331 2.07 -10.95 20.49
CA GLY A 331 2.96 -11.80 19.73
C GLY A 331 4.05 -11.01 19.03
N ARG A 332 4.98 -11.70 18.38
CA ARG A 332 6.17 -11.07 17.77
C ARG A 332 5.90 -10.47 16.39
N GLY A 333 4.92 -11.02 15.68
CA GLY A 333 4.59 -10.58 14.33
C GLY A 333 3.24 -11.06 13.87
N VAL A 334 2.92 -10.78 12.62
CA VAL A 334 1.59 -11.01 12.04
C VAL A 334 1.14 -12.47 12.14
N VAL A 335 2.04 -13.44 11.98
CA VAL A 335 1.71 -14.87 12.11
C VAL A 335 1.24 -15.20 13.53
N ASP A 336 1.93 -14.68 14.55
CA ASP A 336 1.51 -14.82 15.95
C ASP A 336 0.18 -14.11 16.22
N PHE A 337 -0.03 -12.93 15.62
CA PHE A 337 -1.29 -12.19 15.77
C PHE A 337 -2.46 -13.02 15.26
N VAL A 338 -2.30 -13.59 14.06
CA VAL A 338 -3.30 -14.50 13.48
C VAL A 338 -3.54 -15.70 14.37
N ALA A 339 -2.48 -16.38 14.84
CA ALA A 339 -2.60 -17.57 15.69
C ALA A 339 -3.30 -17.26 17.02
N LYS A 340 -3.01 -16.12 17.64
CA LYS A 340 -3.65 -15.71 18.91
C LYS A 340 -5.11 -15.31 18.77
N GLN A 341 -5.52 -14.89 17.59
CA GLN A 341 -6.88 -14.47 17.29
C GLN A 341 -7.68 -15.51 16.49
N GLU A 342 -7.14 -16.70 16.20
CA GLU A 342 -7.75 -17.72 15.32
C GLU A 342 -9.18 -18.13 15.69
N SER A 343 -9.54 -18.05 16.97
CA SER A 343 -10.88 -18.36 17.46
C SER A 343 -11.84 -17.15 17.47
N GLN A 344 -11.37 -15.98 17.12
CA GLN A 344 -12.19 -14.77 17.06
C GLN A 344 -12.87 -14.67 15.69
N GLN A 345 -14.05 -14.09 15.68
CA GLN A 345 -14.63 -13.64 14.42
C GLN A 345 -13.88 -12.41 13.94
N LEU A 346 -13.57 -12.37 12.65
CA LEU A 346 -13.03 -11.17 12.01
C LEU A 346 -14.15 -10.15 11.85
N ASP A 347 -13.99 -8.95 12.41
CA ASP A 347 -15.04 -7.93 12.47
C ASP A 347 -14.48 -6.50 12.34
N ASP A 348 -13.46 -6.15 13.09
CA ASP A 348 -12.72 -4.89 13.03
C ASP A 348 -11.40 -5.15 12.28
N VAL A 349 -11.45 -5.00 10.95
CA VAL A 349 -10.46 -5.58 10.05
C VAL A 349 -9.20 -4.72 9.92
N VAL A 350 -8.07 -5.31 10.24
CA VAL A 350 -6.74 -4.84 9.83
C VAL A 350 -6.20 -5.73 8.72
N SER A 351 -5.76 -5.12 7.62
CA SER A 351 -5.01 -5.80 6.55
C SER A 351 -3.53 -5.53 6.70
N TRP A 352 -2.73 -6.61 6.65
CA TRP A 352 -1.27 -6.58 6.55
C TRP A 352 -0.90 -6.98 5.13
N VAL A 353 -0.32 -6.07 4.36
CA VAL A 353 0.01 -6.29 2.94
C VAL A 353 1.51 -6.29 2.77
N ALA A 354 2.05 -7.43 2.38
CA ALA A 354 3.47 -7.66 2.17
C ALA A 354 3.80 -7.60 0.67
N VAL A 355 4.82 -6.83 0.31
CA VAL A 355 5.31 -6.70 -1.06
C VAL A 355 6.82 -6.83 -1.05
N GLY A 356 7.36 -7.76 -1.84
CA GLY A 356 8.78 -8.00 -1.98
C GLY A 356 9.33 -7.51 -3.31
N TYR A 357 10.59 -7.11 -3.29
CA TYR A 357 11.41 -6.83 -4.46
C TYR A 357 12.77 -7.47 -4.28
N HIS A 358 13.08 -8.48 -5.12
CA HIS A 358 14.41 -9.10 -5.12
C HIS A 358 15.35 -8.25 -5.95
N HIS A 359 16.31 -7.63 -5.29
CA HIS A 359 17.32 -6.76 -5.87
C HIS A 359 18.57 -7.57 -6.24
N VAL A 360 18.75 -7.79 -7.52
CA VAL A 360 19.98 -8.34 -8.10
C VAL A 360 20.76 -7.14 -8.67
N PRO A 361 21.90 -6.75 -8.07
CA PRO A 361 22.66 -5.57 -8.48
C PRO A 361 23.17 -5.65 -9.93
N ARG A 362 23.33 -4.50 -10.58
CA ARG A 362 23.78 -4.36 -11.96
C ARG A 362 24.69 -3.14 -12.12
N ASP A 363 25.39 -3.07 -13.25
CA ASP A 363 26.39 -2.02 -13.52
C ASP A 363 25.84 -0.59 -13.45
N GLU A 364 24.54 -0.38 -13.79
CA GLU A 364 23.94 0.94 -13.75
C GLU A 364 23.62 1.45 -12.35
N GLU A 365 23.82 0.64 -11.32
CA GLU A 365 23.51 0.97 -9.92
C GLU A 365 24.72 1.51 -9.17
N GLN A 366 25.51 2.34 -9.82
CA GLN A 366 26.56 3.12 -9.15
C GLN A 366 25.92 4.25 -8.31
N SER A 367 26.59 4.60 -7.23
CA SER A 367 26.13 5.59 -6.26
C SER A 367 25.88 6.99 -6.84
N PRO A 368 24.72 7.62 -6.58
CA PRO A 368 23.53 7.02 -6.01
C PRO A 368 22.74 6.20 -7.04
N MET A 369 22.16 5.08 -6.63
CA MET A 369 21.32 4.24 -7.49
C MET A 369 20.04 4.97 -7.90
N GLU A 370 19.52 4.64 -9.09
CA GLU A 370 18.15 5.04 -9.45
C GLU A 370 17.15 4.41 -8.47
N VAL A 371 16.06 5.14 -8.22
CA VAL A 371 15.00 4.66 -7.33
C VAL A 371 14.28 3.47 -7.95
N HIS A 372 14.28 2.33 -7.28
CA HIS A 372 13.41 1.22 -7.62
C HIS A 372 12.21 1.17 -6.66
N TRP A 373 11.05 0.88 -7.21
CA TRP A 373 9.78 0.96 -6.52
C TRP A 373 9.11 -0.38 -6.35
N GLN A 374 8.51 -0.59 -5.18
CA GLN A 374 7.60 -1.69 -4.87
C GLN A 374 6.37 -1.14 -4.18
N GLY A 375 5.22 -1.79 -4.36
CA GLY A 375 3.97 -1.34 -3.77
C GLY A 375 2.77 -2.12 -4.28
N PHE A 376 1.59 -1.69 -3.86
CA PHE A 376 0.32 -2.29 -4.23
C PHE A 376 -0.76 -1.21 -4.39
N THR A 377 -1.95 -1.60 -4.80
CA THR A 377 -3.06 -0.69 -4.98
C THR A 377 -4.28 -1.15 -4.19
N LEU A 378 -4.89 -0.23 -3.47
CA LEU A 378 -6.22 -0.37 -2.92
C LEU A 378 -7.19 0.27 -3.92
N LEU A 379 -7.97 -0.54 -4.61
CA LEU A 379 -8.91 -0.09 -5.63
C LEU A 379 -10.32 -0.01 -5.06
N PRO A 380 -11.03 1.13 -5.19
CA PRO A 380 -12.44 1.19 -4.89
C PRO A 380 -13.20 0.14 -5.68
N ARG A 381 -14.04 -0.62 -4.98
CA ARG A 381 -14.97 -1.56 -5.59
C ARG A 381 -16.35 -1.31 -4.99
N ASP A 382 -17.26 -0.85 -5.81
CA ASP A 382 -18.61 -0.46 -5.38
C ASP A 382 -18.64 0.66 -4.31
N LEU A 383 -17.54 1.43 -4.15
CA LEU A 383 -17.47 2.57 -3.21
C LEU A 383 -18.52 3.62 -3.55
N THR A 384 -18.78 3.83 -4.83
CA THR A 384 -19.83 4.68 -5.37
C THR A 384 -20.63 3.89 -6.41
N ALA A 385 -21.90 4.27 -6.61
CA ALA A 385 -22.77 3.62 -7.60
C ALA A 385 -22.40 3.98 -9.03
N THR A 386 -21.69 5.09 -9.23
CA THR A 386 -21.23 5.55 -10.53
C THR A 386 -19.77 5.93 -10.46
N ARG A 387 -19.13 5.99 -11.60
CA ARG A 387 -17.78 6.54 -11.72
C ARG A 387 -17.75 7.99 -11.19
N ILE A 388 -16.67 8.38 -10.54
CA ILE A 388 -16.51 9.71 -9.90
C ILE A 388 -16.67 10.87 -10.91
N ASP A 389 -16.17 10.67 -12.12
CA ASP A 389 -16.11 11.71 -13.13
C ASP A 389 -16.43 11.11 -14.51
N PRO A 390 -17.71 10.74 -14.75
CA PRO A 390 -18.15 10.23 -16.04
C PRO A 390 -18.25 11.37 -17.05
N PRO A 391 -17.98 11.12 -18.35
CA PRO A 391 -18.34 12.09 -19.38
C PRO A 391 -19.88 12.25 -19.40
N GLU A 392 -20.32 13.50 -19.41
CA GLU A 392 -21.76 13.83 -19.32
C GLU A 392 -22.57 13.15 -20.43
N GLU A 393 -22.00 13.04 -21.63
CA GLU A 393 -22.65 12.45 -22.80
C GLU A 393 -22.82 10.92 -22.69
N ARG A 394 -22.11 10.29 -21.74
CA ARG A 394 -22.06 8.83 -21.61
C ARG A 394 -22.40 8.31 -20.22
N LYS A 395 -22.69 9.20 -19.26
CA LYS A 395 -22.87 8.83 -17.84
C LYS A 395 -23.98 7.79 -17.61
N ASP A 396 -24.99 7.77 -18.48
CA ASP A 396 -26.12 6.86 -18.37
C ASP A 396 -26.02 5.61 -19.27
N LEU A 397 -24.94 5.47 -20.05
CA LEU A 397 -24.88 4.41 -21.06
C LEU A 397 -24.27 3.12 -20.56
N ASN A 398 -23.31 3.18 -19.65
CA ASN A 398 -22.56 2.01 -19.26
C ASN A 398 -23.35 1.14 -18.27
N GLY A 399 -23.28 -0.19 -18.48
CA GLY A 399 -23.91 -1.16 -17.59
C GLY A 399 -25.42 -1.33 -17.73
N ARG A 400 -26.08 -0.64 -18.67
CA ARG A 400 -27.54 -0.76 -18.90
C ARG A 400 -27.83 -1.58 -20.17
N PRO A 401 -28.63 -2.67 -20.06
CA PRO A 401 -28.95 -3.53 -21.21
C PRO A 401 -29.57 -2.77 -22.38
N GLU A 402 -30.43 -1.79 -22.12
CA GLU A 402 -31.05 -0.93 -23.13
C GLU A 402 -30.05 -0.13 -23.98
N ASN A 403 -28.83 0.08 -23.47
CA ASN A 403 -27.77 0.79 -24.17
C ASN A 403 -26.97 -0.10 -25.13
N TRP A 404 -27.19 -1.41 -25.10
CA TRP A 404 -26.50 -2.38 -25.92
C TRP A 404 -27.26 -2.81 -27.18
N GLY A 405 -28.37 -2.15 -27.48
CA GLY A 405 -29.18 -2.49 -28.64
C GLY A 405 -29.88 -3.84 -28.58
N GLY A 406 -29.76 -4.58 -27.47
CA GLY A 406 -30.43 -5.85 -27.24
C GLY A 406 -29.96 -7.03 -28.08
N GLU A 407 -29.00 -6.83 -28.98
CA GLU A 407 -28.45 -7.90 -29.81
C GLU A 407 -27.13 -8.42 -29.21
N PRO A 408 -26.91 -9.74 -29.14
CA PRO A 408 -25.61 -10.29 -28.81
C PRO A 408 -24.58 -9.74 -29.78
N VAL A 409 -23.42 -9.33 -29.27
CA VAL A 409 -22.27 -8.95 -30.11
C VAL A 409 -21.99 -10.14 -31.04
N PRO A 410 -22.02 -9.98 -32.39
CA PRO A 410 -21.69 -11.09 -33.31
C PRO A 410 -20.30 -11.58 -32.96
N GLU A 411 -20.16 -12.89 -32.80
CA GLU A 411 -18.85 -13.50 -32.66
C GLU A 411 -17.99 -13.09 -33.88
N SER A 412 -16.85 -12.46 -33.59
CA SER A 412 -15.87 -12.16 -34.63
C SER A 412 -15.41 -13.47 -35.26
N PRO A 413 -15.33 -13.61 -36.61
CA PRO A 413 -14.95 -14.83 -37.29
C PRO A 413 -13.54 -15.31 -36.97
#